data_ee12004b787808f75c291f39e7eee2d3
#
_entry.id   ee12004b787808f75c291f39e7eee2d3
#
_cell.length_a   1.000
_cell.length_b   1.000
_cell.length_c   1.000
_cell.angle_alpha   90.00
_cell.angle_beta   90.00
_cell.angle_gamma   90.00
#
_symmetry.space_group_name_H-M   'P 1'
#
loop_
_entity.id
_entity.type
_entity.pdbx_description
1 polymer ?
#
loop_
_entity_poly.entity_id
_entity_poly.type
_entity_poly.pdbx_seq_one_letter_code
_entity_poly.pdbx_strand_id
1 'polypeptide(L)'
;MDALRDPATGQSRFAETRFDKAQFSGTARFDGAQFSGAAGFAGAQFSGAARFDGAQFSGFAQFDGARFSGDARFAGAQFSGDALFYKAQFSGPADFAGARFSGDAGFAGAQFSGFAQFDGARFSGDAQFAGAQFSGEAQFAGVQFSGDAGFGLARFSDTAVFGGAQFSGNAQFDGAQFEKESLLGPLVCQGALVLTAARFGSPVTIEAAATRLVCERTRWDSTAALRLRYAAVDLSDAVVEYPLSVTAQAAAFYQSGRAMAEGELANSDPGLRIASLRGADAAHLLLHNVDLSTCMLSGTVHLDQLRLEGDCPFAPAPSGLHRRGLRLVRWTARRTLAEEQHWRQYQGWTGWMTAPDGVEVVEPAGLAPVYRQLRKSFEDSKNEPDAADFYWGEMEMRRHDHKRPRAERTLLALYWAMSGYGLRASRALGWLLGAMASTVLIMMLWGLPLDDPKPATTGRLTGQDISLITDNPDPVNPTGPLRSRLTSERWEKSLRVVVNSVVFRSSGQDLTTAGTYTEMASRLAEPVLLGLAALAIRGRVKR
;
A
#
# COMPACT_ATOMS: atom_id res chain seq x y z
N MET A 1 -37.93 -47.60 -16.48
CA MET A 1 -36.44 -47.45 -16.53
C MET A 1 -35.75 -48.81 -16.66
N ASP A 2 -36.22 -49.86 -16.00
CA ASP A 2 -35.55 -51.20 -16.11
C ASP A 2 -35.55 -51.80 -17.53
N ALA A 3 -36.53 -51.44 -18.37
CA ALA A 3 -36.62 -51.85 -19.78
C ALA A 3 -35.56 -51.23 -20.71
N LEU A 4 -34.82 -50.24 -20.27
CA LEU A 4 -33.76 -49.53 -21.03
C LEU A 4 -32.34 -49.89 -20.57
N ARG A 5 -32.22 -50.87 -19.66
CA ARG A 5 -30.89 -51.36 -19.20
C ARG A 5 -30.33 -52.38 -20.17
N ASP A 6 -29.11 -52.21 -20.56
CA ASP A 6 -28.33 -53.24 -21.26
C ASP A 6 -28.21 -54.46 -20.32
N PRO A 7 -28.70 -55.64 -20.71
CA PRO A 7 -28.68 -56.84 -19.86
C PRO A 7 -27.25 -57.33 -19.56
N ALA A 8 -26.28 -56.97 -20.38
CA ALA A 8 -24.90 -57.39 -20.19
C ALA A 8 -24.12 -56.47 -19.24
N THR A 9 -24.43 -55.19 -19.20
CA THR A 9 -23.68 -54.17 -18.43
C THR A 9 -24.51 -53.57 -17.27
N GLY A 10 -25.83 -53.83 -17.28
CA GLY A 10 -26.76 -53.21 -16.33
C GLY A 10 -26.93 -51.68 -16.46
N GLN A 11 -26.29 -51.08 -17.46
CA GLN A 11 -26.28 -49.61 -17.69
C GLN A 11 -27.32 -49.25 -18.72
N SER A 12 -27.95 -48.07 -18.54
CA SER A 12 -28.84 -47.47 -19.51
C SER A 12 -28.09 -46.60 -20.51
N ARG A 13 -28.29 -46.86 -21.81
CA ARG A 13 -27.66 -46.08 -22.90
C ARG A 13 -28.71 -45.26 -23.63
N PHE A 14 -28.42 -43.96 -23.78
CA PHE A 14 -29.32 -43.02 -24.45
C PHE A 14 -28.54 -42.29 -25.56
N ALA A 15 -29.11 -42.24 -26.79
CA ALA A 15 -28.50 -41.46 -27.88
C ALA A 15 -28.81 -39.97 -27.67
N GLU A 16 -29.75 -39.42 -28.40
CA GLU A 16 -30.33 -38.13 -28.14
C GLU A 16 -31.56 -38.28 -27.24
N THR A 17 -31.62 -37.52 -26.13
CA THR A 17 -32.66 -37.76 -25.14
C THR A 17 -33.31 -36.44 -24.75
N ARG A 18 -34.65 -36.42 -24.74
CA ARG A 18 -35.43 -35.22 -24.38
C ARG A 18 -36.42 -35.56 -23.28
N PHE A 19 -36.11 -35.09 -22.08
CA PHE A 19 -36.99 -35.10 -20.90
C PHE A 19 -37.41 -33.67 -20.52
N ASP A 20 -37.44 -32.76 -21.49
CA ASP A 20 -37.82 -31.38 -21.24
C ASP A 20 -39.19 -31.30 -20.65
N LYS A 21 -39.35 -30.58 -19.52
CA LYS A 21 -40.59 -30.44 -18.75
C LYS A 21 -41.20 -31.76 -18.25
N ALA A 22 -40.46 -32.88 -18.32
CA ALA A 22 -40.92 -34.16 -17.81
C ALA A 22 -41.12 -34.11 -16.28
N GLN A 23 -42.12 -34.89 -15.80
CA GLN A 23 -42.40 -35.00 -14.37
C GLN A 23 -42.05 -36.39 -13.86
N PHE A 24 -41.11 -36.47 -12.91
CA PHE A 24 -40.72 -37.70 -12.23
C PHE A 24 -41.30 -37.68 -10.81
N SER A 25 -42.41 -38.37 -10.57
CA SER A 25 -43.12 -38.36 -9.28
C SER A 25 -42.42 -39.21 -8.20
N GLY A 26 -41.66 -40.21 -8.60
CA GLY A 26 -40.87 -41.07 -7.72
C GLY A 26 -39.37 -40.83 -7.89
N THR A 27 -38.56 -41.78 -7.37
CA THR A 27 -37.10 -41.74 -7.56
C THR A 27 -36.75 -41.97 -9.03
N ALA A 28 -36.06 -40.99 -9.64
CA ALA A 28 -35.54 -41.10 -10.99
C ALA A 28 -34.11 -41.63 -10.93
N ARG A 29 -33.85 -42.81 -11.47
CA ARG A 29 -32.52 -43.49 -11.41
C ARG A 29 -31.86 -43.49 -12.76
N PHE A 30 -30.77 -42.71 -12.85
CA PHE A 30 -29.84 -42.64 -13.99
C PHE A 30 -28.41 -42.93 -13.54
N ASP A 31 -28.23 -43.69 -12.44
CA ASP A 31 -26.91 -44.07 -11.92
C ASP A 31 -26.11 -44.79 -13.00
N GLY A 32 -24.91 -44.28 -13.32
CA GLY A 32 -24.03 -44.83 -14.36
C GLY A 32 -24.57 -44.80 -15.78
N ALA A 33 -25.68 -44.09 -16.04
CA ALA A 33 -26.27 -43.99 -17.37
C ALA A 33 -25.34 -43.27 -18.36
N GLN A 34 -25.37 -43.71 -19.62
CA GLN A 34 -24.55 -43.12 -20.70
C GLN A 34 -25.45 -42.35 -21.67
N PHE A 35 -25.27 -41.06 -21.75
CA PHE A 35 -25.91 -40.14 -22.71
C PHE A 35 -24.89 -39.82 -23.81
N SER A 36 -24.95 -40.49 -24.94
CA SER A 36 -23.99 -40.34 -26.03
C SER A 36 -24.24 -39.10 -26.92
N GLY A 37 -25.49 -38.60 -26.94
CA GLY A 37 -25.91 -37.38 -27.61
C GLY A 37 -26.29 -36.31 -26.61
N ALA A 38 -27.05 -35.30 -27.07
CA ALA A 38 -27.60 -34.28 -26.20
C ALA A 38 -28.61 -34.86 -25.22
N ALA A 39 -28.58 -34.43 -23.96
CA ALA A 39 -29.48 -34.83 -22.90
C ALA A 39 -30.27 -33.62 -22.38
N GLY A 40 -31.53 -33.48 -22.82
CA GLY A 40 -32.44 -32.40 -22.44
C GLY A 40 -33.26 -32.74 -21.21
N PHE A 41 -33.13 -31.99 -20.15
CA PHE A 41 -33.95 -32.01 -18.92
C PHE A 41 -34.43 -30.60 -18.57
N ALA A 42 -34.53 -29.71 -19.55
CA ALA A 42 -34.93 -28.32 -19.31
C ALA A 42 -36.34 -28.25 -18.71
N GLY A 43 -36.47 -27.58 -17.57
CA GLY A 43 -37.73 -27.47 -16.84
C GLY A 43 -38.28 -28.79 -16.29
N ALA A 44 -37.52 -29.88 -16.30
CA ALA A 44 -37.92 -31.16 -15.72
C ALA A 44 -38.17 -31.03 -14.21
N GLN A 45 -39.14 -31.82 -13.70
CA GLN A 45 -39.52 -31.81 -12.28
C GLN A 45 -39.27 -33.17 -11.66
N PHE A 46 -38.39 -33.22 -10.65
CA PHE A 46 -38.11 -34.41 -9.88
C PHE A 46 -38.69 -34.26 -8.47
N SER A 47 -39.82 -34.89 -8.22
CA SER A 47 -40.47 -34.82 -6.91
C SER A 47 -39.79 -35.71 -5.87
N GLY A 48 -39.26 -36.86 -6.28
CA GLY A 48 -38.42 -37.73 -5.47
C GLY A 48 -36.91 -37.51 -5.72
N ALA A 49 -36.09 -38.42 -5.24
CA ALA A 49 -34.67 -38.34 -5.48
C ALA A 49 -34.31 -38.50 -6.98
N ALA A 50 -33.42 -37.65 -7.48
CA ALA A 50 -32.87 -37.71 -8.84
C ALA A 50 -31.40 -38.19 -8.77
N ARG A 51 -31.14 -39.39 -9.26
CA ARG A 51 -29.82 -40.03 -9.12
C ARG A 51 -29.13 -40.12 -10.46
N PHE A 52 -28.03 -39.40 -10.59
CA PHE A 52 -27.12 -39.38 -11.75
C PHE A 52 -25.71 -39.72 -11.32
N ASP A 53 -25.52 -40.50 -10.22
CA ASP A 53 -24.20 -40.86 -9.70
C ASP A 53 -23.40 -41.59 -10.77
N GLY A 54 -22.19 -41.10 -11.13
CA GLY A 54 -21.34 -41.66 -12.14
C GLY A 54 -21.91 -41.64 -13.57
N ALA A 55 -22.99 -40.92 -13.84
CA ALA A 55 -23.56 -40.81 -15.18
C ALA A 55 -22.59 -40.10 -16.13
N GLN A 56 -22.63 -40.47 -17.41
CA GLN A 56 -21.75 -39.92 -18.45
C GLN A 56 -22.57 -39.18 -19.51
N PHE A 57 -22.32 -37.89 -19.66
CA PHE A 57 -22.91 -37.03 -20.67
C PHE A 57 -21.84 -36.68 -21.71
N SER A 58 -21.86 -37.38 -22.88
CA SER A 58 -20.88 -37.14 -23.92
C SER A 58 -21.19 -35.86 -24.73
N GLY A 59 -22.44 -35.52 -24.89
CA GLY A 59 -22.91 -34.30 -25.54
C GLY A 59 -23.34 -33.23 -24.53
N PHE A 60 -24.09 -32.27 -25.04
CA PHE A 60 -24.66 -31.17 -24.27
C PHE A 60 -25.65 -31.69 -23.21
N ALA A 61 -25.53 -31.26 -21.97
CA ALA A 61 -26.44 -31.64 -20.87
C ALA A 61 -27.19 -30.42 -20.37
N GLN A 62 -28.52 -30.41 -20.57
CA GLN A 62 -29.35 -29.24 -20.30
C GLN A 62 -30.33 -29.49 -19.15
N PHE A 63 -30.11 -28.82 -18.02
CA PHE A 63 -30.96 -28.84 -16.83
C PHE A 63 -31.54 -27.45 -16.48
N ASP A 64 -31.63 -26.56 -17.47
CA ASP A 64 -32.09 -25.19 -17.26
C ASP A 64 -33.49 -25.17 -16.66
N GLY A 65 -33.67 -24.45 -15.54
CA GLY A 65 -34.92 -24.34 -14.83
C GLY A 65 -35.48 -25.68 -14.28
N ALA A 66 -34.68 -26.75 -14.29
CA ALA A 66 -35.09 -28.02 -13.68
C ALA A 66 -35.33 -27.85 -12.17
N ARG A 67 -36.27 -28.60 -11.63
CA ARG A 67 -36.65 -28.56 -10.21
C ARG A 67 -36.43 -29.90 -9.55
N PHE A 68 -35.54 -29.91 -8.54
CA PHE A 68 -35.24 -31.07 -7.73
C PHE A 68 -35.81 -30.86 -6.32
N SER A 69 -36.96 -31.51 -6.04
CA SER A 69 -37.60 -31.38 -4.71
C SER A 69 -36.96 -32.31 -3.67
N GLY A 70 -36.50 -33.48 -4.08
CA GLY A 70 -35.69 -34.39 -3.27
C GLY A 70 -34.19 -34.23 -3.51
N ASP A 71 -33.43 -35.24 -3.07
CA ASP A 71 -31.99 -35.28 -3.27
C ASP A 71 -31.63 -35.28 -4.76
N ALA A 72 -30.69 -34.43 -5.18
CA ALA A 72 -30.17 -34.37 -6.53
C ALA A 72 -28.71 -34.84 -6.51
N ARG A 73 -28.44 -36.05 -6.99
CA ARG A 73 -27.15 -36.70 -6.89
C ARG A 73 -26.46 -36.78 -8.25
N PHE A 74 -25.31 -36.13 -8.35
CA PHE A 74 -24.43 -36.10 -9.52
C PHE A 74 -23.00 -36.49 -9.12
N ALA A 75 -22.83 -37.21 -8.00
CA ALA A 75 -21.48 -37.57 -7.51
C ALA A 75 -20.69 -38.35 -8.56
N GLY A 76 -19.50 -37.89 -8.91
CA GLY A 76 -18.65 -38.51 -9.91
C GLY A 76 -19.21 -38.48 -11.34
N ALA A 77 -20.31 -37.75 -11.62
CA ALA A 77 -20.82 -37.60 -12.97
C ALA A 77 -19.80 -36.93 -13.91
N GLN A 78 -19.85 -37.30 -15.19
CA GLN A 78 -18.90 -36.78 -16.18
C GLN A 78 -19.66 -36.08 -17.30
N PHE A 79 -19.36 -34.80 -17.49
CA PHE A 79 -19.91 -33.96 -18.54
C PHE A 79 -18.79 -33.62 -19.53
N SER A 80 -18.82 -34.24 -20.72
CA SER A 80 -17.79 -34.01 -21.75
C SER A 80 -18.10 -32.76 -22.59
N GLY A 81 -19.39 -32.47 -22.85
CA GLY A 81 -19.86 -31.21 -23.41
C GLY A 81 -20.26 -30.24 -22.30
N ASP A 82 -20.86 -29.12 -22.69
CA ASP A 82 -21.35 -28.11 -21.74
C ASP A 82 -22.50 -28.67 -20.90
N ALA A 83 -22.54 -28.27 -19.63
CA ALA A 83 -23.52 -28.70 -18.66
C ALA A 83 -24.22 -27.45 -18.06
N LEU A 84 -25.50 -27.27 -18.43
CA LEU A 84 -26.26 -26.06 -18.07
C LEU A 84 -27.28 -26.35 -17.00
N PHE A 85 -27.18 -25.69 -15.87
CA PHE A 85 -28.11 -25.70 -14.74
C PHE A 85 -28.62 -24.27 -14.44
N TYR A 86 -28.79 -23.44 -15.48
CA TYR A 86 -29.23 -22.05 -15.29
C TYR A 86 -30.59 -22.01 -14.61
N LYS A 87 -30.69 -21.27 -13.51
CA LYS A 87 -31.93 -21.12 -12.72
C LYS A 87 -32.54 -22.46 -12.26
N ALA A 88 -31.74 -23.54 -12.22
CA ALA A 88 -32.18 -24.79 -11.64
C ALA A 88 -32.46 -24.61 -10.14
N GLN A 89 -33.43 -25.36 -9.61
CA GLN A 89 -33.86 -25.26 -8.21
C GLN A 89 -33.61 -26.60 -7.50
N PHE A 90 -32.78 -26.57 -6.48
CA PHE A 90 -32.44 -27.70 -5.62
C PHE A 90 -33.02 -27.45 -4.23
N SER A 91 -34.20 -28.04 -3.93
CA SER A 91 -34.84 -27.87 -2.62
C SER A 91 -34.23 -28.79 -1.57
N GLY A 92 -33.84 -30.01 -1.96
CA GLY A 92 -33.05 -30.94 -1.16
C GLY A 92 -31.55 -30.79 -1.36
N PRO A 93 -30.73 -31.68 -0.75
CA PRO A 93 -29.31 -31.73 -0.98
C PRO A 93 -28.95 -31.91 -2.47
N ALA A 94 -27.90 -31.18 -2.93
CA ALA A 94 -27.38 -31.27 -4.28
C ALA A 94 -25.90 -31.73 -4.20
N ASP A 95 -25.65 -32.93 -4.67
CA ASP A 95 -24.32 -33.58 -4.56
C ASP A 95 -23.63 -33.66 -5.93
N PHE A 96 -22.61 -32.87 -6.12
CA PHE A 96 -21.70 -32.86 -7.28
C PHE A 96 -20.27 -33.27 -6.90
N ALA A 97 -20.10 -33.98 -5.76
CA ALA A 97 -18.77 -34.35 -5.29
C ALA A 97 -18.01 -35.17 -6.33
N GLY A 98 -16.79 -34.76 -6.65
CA GLY A 98 -15.95 -35.40 -7.64
C GLY A 98 -16.47 -35.38 -9.08
N ALA A 99 -17.53 -34.64 -9.38
CA ALA A 99 -18.06 -34.46 -10.73
C ALA A 99 -17.01 -33.81 -11.65
N ARG A 100 -17.03 -34.14 -12.93
CA ARG A 100 -16.08 -33.64 -13.92
C ARG A 100 -16.81 -32.93 -15.06
N PHE A 101 -16.49 -31.66 -15.24
CA PHE A 101 -17.02 -30.81 -16.30
C PHE A 101 -15.86 -30.50 -17.26
N SER A 102 -15.90 -31.08 -18.48
CA SER A 102 -14.86 -30.84 -19.49
C SER A 102 -15.18 -29.62 -20.37
N GLY A 103 -16.47 -29.38 -20.68
CA GLY A 103 -16.96 -28.16 -21.26
C GLY A 103 -17.30 -27.10 -20.19
N ASP A 104 -18.01 -26.07 -20.59
CA ASP A 104 -18.47 -25.03 -19.67
C ASP A 104 -19.58 -25.53 -18.75
N ALA A 105 -19.57 -25.06 -17.50
CA ALA A 105 -20.55 -25.43 -16.48
C ALA A 105 -21.34 -24.22 -16.01
N GLY A 106 -22.62 -24.15 -16.37
CA GLY A 106 -23.49 -23.01 -16.09
C GLY A 106 -24.44 -23.25 -14.93
N PHE A 107 -24.21 -22.59 -13.78
CA PHE A 107 -25.07 -22.58 -12.61
C PHE A 107 -25.65 -21.18 -12.31
N ALA A 108 -25.58 -20.26 -13.29
CA ALA A 108 -26.02 -18.90 -13.05
C ALA A 108 -27.49 -18.81 -12.64
N GLY A 109 -27.76 -18.12 -11.54
CA GLY A 109 -29.08 -17.98 -10.94
C GLY A 109 -29.65 -19.26 -10.36
N ALA A 110 -28.88 -20.36 -10.25
CA ALA A 110 -29.31 -21.58 -9.60
C ALA A 110 -29.59 -21.35 -8.10
N GLN A 111 -30.56 -22.10 -7.56
CA GLN A 111 -30.98 -21.98 -6.16
C GLN A 111 -30.73 -23.29 -5.44
N PHE A 112 -29.89 -23.26 -4.43
CA PHE A 112 -29.56 -24.38 -3.56
C PHE A 112 -30.16 -24.09 -2.17
N SER A 113 -31.33 -24.67 -1.88
CA SER A 113 -31.96 -24.45 -0.57
C SER A 113 -31.41 -25.39 0.49
N GLY A 114 -30.99 -26.60 0.10
CA GLY A 114 -30.32 -27.56 0.95
C GLY A 114 -28.78 -27.47 0.83
N PHE A 115 -28.11 -28.50 1.36
CA PHE A 115 -26.66 -28.66 1.27
C PHE A 115 -26.19 -28.78 -0.19
N ALA A 116 -25.23 -27.98 -0.59
CA ALA A 116 -24.65 -27.99 -1.94
C ALA A 116 -23.19 -28.47 -1.88
N GLN A 117 -22.92 -29.66 -2.40
CA GLN A 117 -21.61 -30.29 -2.31
C GLN A 117 -20.93 -30.34 -3.67
N PHE A 118 -19.78 -29.69 -3.80
CA PHE A 118 -18.92 -29.70 -4.98
C PHE A 118 -17.50 -30.19 -4.66
N ASP A 119 -17.30 -30.83 -3.49
CA ASP A 119 -15.96 -31.24 -3.04
C ASP A 119 -15.22 -32.09 -4.08
N GLY A 120 -13.98 -31.68 -4.40
CA GLY A 120 -13.13 -32.34 -5.36
C GLY A 120 -13.66 -32.35 -6.80
N ALA A 121 -14.72 -31.60 -7.11
CA ALA A 121 -15.18 -31.44 -8.48
C ALA A 121 -14.13 -30.76 -9.36
N ARG A 122 -14.15 -31.04 -10.66
CA ARG A 122 -13.20 -30.49 -11.63
C ARG A 122 -13.92 -29.82 -12.77
N PHE A 123 -13.57 -28.54 -12.98
CA PHE A 123 -14.08 -27.72 -14.07
C PHE A 123 -12.92 -27.41 -15.02
N SER A 124 -12.96 -27.96 -16.24
CA SER A 124 -11.90 -27.72 -17.24
C SER A 124 -12.22 -26.50 -18.11
N GLY A 125 -13.50 -26.25 -18.43
CA GLY A 125 -14.01 -25.01 -19.01
C GLY A 125 -14.33 -23.97 -17.93
N ASP A 126 -15.04 -22.93 -18.32
CA ASP A 126 -15.51 -21.89 -17.39
C ASP A 126 -16.62 -22.40 -16.48
N ALA A 127 -16.61 -22.00 -15.22
CA ALA A 127 -17.62 -22.33 -14.24
C ALA A 127 -18.40 -21.09 -13.79
N GLN A 128 -19.67 -21.02 -14.12
CA GLN A 128 -20.49 -19.83 -13.92
C GLN A 128 -21.53 -20.04 -12.82
N PHE A 129 -21.31 -19.43 -11.65
CA PHE A 129 -22.24 -19.40 -10.51
C PHE A 129 -22.82 -17.98 -10.29
N ALA A 130 -22.78 -17.11 -11.30
CA ALA A 130 -23.23 -15.74 -11.16
C ALA A 130 -24.69 -15.66 -10.69
N GLY A 131 -24.94 -14.91 -9.60
CA GLY A 131 -26.27 -14.78 -8.99
C GLY A 131 -26.83 -16.06 -8.39
N ALA A 132 -26.05 -17.13 -8.25
CA ALA A 132 -26.47 -18.33 -7.57
C ALA A 132 -26.77 -18.06 -6.09
N GLN A 133 -27.79 -18.77 -5.54
CA GLN A 133 -28.21 -18.60 -4.16
C GLN A 133 -27.99 -19.90 -3.39
N PHE A 134 -27.14 -19.85 -2.38
CA PHE A 134 -26.85 -20.96 -1.47
C PHE A 134 -27.48 -20.64 -0.11
N SER A 135 -28.67 -21.19 0.17
CA SER A 135 -29.33 -20.98 1.45
C SER A 135 -28.86 -21.96 2.52
N GLY A 136 -28.43 -23.16 2.12
CA GLY A 136 -27.71 -24.10 2.96
C GLY A 136 -26.20 -23.99 2.79
N GLU A 137 -25.47 -24.81 3.52
CA GLU A 137 -24.02 -24.89 3.45
C GLU A 137 -23.53 -25.22 2.03
N ALA A 138 -22.50 -24.52 1.56
CA ALA A 138 -21.89 -24.69 0.23
C ALA A 138 -20.45 -25.16 0.34
N GLN A 139 -20.19 -26.40 -0.07
CA GLN A 139 -18.89 -27.03 0.02
C GLN A 139 -18.18 -27.05 -1.33
N PHE A 140 -17.04 -26.38 -1.42
CA PHE A 140 -16.13 -26.36 -2.58
C PHE A 140 -14.72 -26.80 -2.20
N ALA A 141 -14.59 -27.67 -1.19
CA ALA A 141 -13.27 -28.08 -0.72
C ALA A 141 -12.53 -28.91 -1.79
N GLY A 142 -11.29 -28.51 -2.08
CA GLY A 142 -10.44 -29.21 -3.06
C GLY A 142 -10.94 -29.17 -4.50
N VAL A 143 -11.86 -28.27 -4.85
CA VAL A 143 -12.33 -28.06 -6.23
C VAL A 143 -11.20 -27.52 -7.09
N GLN A 144 -11.18 -27.96 -8.36
CA GLN A 144 -10.23 -27.51 -9.36
C GLN A 144 -10.95 -26.77 -10.50
N PHE A 145 -10.62 -25.50 -10.69
CA PHE A 145 -11.10 -24.68 -11.80
C PHE A 145 -9.91 -24.39 -12.73
N SER A 146 -9.97 -24.93 -13.97
CA SER A 146 -8.92 -24.67 -14.97
C SER A 146 -9.23 -23.43 -15.81
N GLY A 147 -10.52 -23.15 -16.10
CA GLY A 147 -11.02 -21.91 -16.67
C GLY A 147 -11.29 -20.85 -15.59
N ASP A 148 -12.00 -19.79 -15.97
CA ASP A 148 -12.47 -18.78 -15.03
C ASP A 148 -13.63 -19.29 -14.17
N ALA A 149 -13.64 -18.91 -12.90
CA ALA A 149 -14.70 -19.28 -11.96
C ALA A 149 -15.48 -18.01 -11.53
N GLY A 150 -16.70 -17.87 -12.03
CA GLY A 150 -17.53 -16.70 -11.81
C GLY A 150 -18.58 -16.91 -10.72
N PHE A 151 -18.42 -16.29 -9.56
CA PHE A 151 -19.37 -16.23 -8.44
C PHE A 151 -19.95 -14.82 -8.27
N GLY A 152 -19.91 -14.00 -9.32
CA GLY A 152 -20.40 -12.64 -9.25
C GLY A 152 -21.86 -12.57 -8.76
N LEU A 153 -22.16 -11.68 -7.80
CA LEU A 153 -23.49 -11.53 -7.20
C LEU A 153 -24.04 -12.81 -6.53
N ALA A 154 -23.23 -13.84 -6.33
CA ALA A 154 -23.65 -15.05 -5.61
C ALA A 154 -23.96 -14.72 -4.15
N ARG A 155 -24.94 -15.40 -3.56
CA ARG A 155 -25.33 -15.21 -2.17
C ARG A 155 -25.14 -16.49 -1.38
N PHE A 156 -24.30 -16.44 -0.36
CA PHE A 156 -24.08 -17.51 0.60
C PHE A 156 -24.72 -17.14 1.93
N SER A 157 -25.91 -17.67 2.18
CA SER A 157 -26.65 -17.37 3.41
C SER A 157 -26.28 -18.28 4.57
N ASP A 158 -25.56 -19.36 4.28
CA ASP A 158 -24.92 -20.22 5.27
C ASP A 158 -23.40 -20.32 4.96
N THR A 159 -22.68 -21.16 5.69
CA THR A 159 -21.22 -21.34 5.57
C THR A 159 -20.82 -21.73 4.14
N ALA A 160 -19.84 -21.04 3.59
CA ALA A 160 -19.19 -21.39 2.32
C ALA A 160 -17.73 -21.84 2.58
N VAL A 161 -17.37 -23.01 2.07
CA VAL A 161 -16.06 -23.62 2.31
C VAL A 161 -15.29 -23.78 1.01
N PHE A 162 -14.15 -23.07 0.88
CA PHE A 162 -13.26 -23.15 -0.29
C PHE A 162 -11.87 -23.71 0.07
N GLY A 163 -11.76 -24.42 1.18
CA GLY A 163 -10.49 -24.98 1.63
C GLY A 163 -9.89 -25.94 0.60
N GLY A 164 -8.64 -25.70 0.18
CA GLY A 164 -7.95 -26.50 -0.82
C GLY A 164 -8.37 -26.23 -2.26
N ALA A 165 -9.24 -25.25 -2.53
CA ALA A 165 -9.66 -24.91 -3.88
C ALA A 165 -8.49 -24.37 -4.72
N GLN A 166 -8.44 -24.74 -5.99
CA GLN A 166 -7.40 -24.35 -6.94
C GLN A 166 -8.05 -23.69 -8.17
N PHE A 167 -7.61 -22.46 -8.46
CA PHE A 167 -8.05 -21.67 -9.60
C PHE A 167 -6.85 -21.41 -10.51
N SER A 168 -6.86 -21.98 -11.72
CA SER A 168 -5.83 -21.67 -12.73
C SER A 168 -6.13 -20.39 -13.49
N GLY A 169 -7.42 -20.06 -13.68
CA GLY A 169 -7.91 -18.77 -14.18
C GLY A 169 -8.19 -17.78 -13.05
N ASN A 170 -9.08 -16.83 -13.32
CA ASN A 170 -9.56 -15.87 -12.33
C ASN A 170 -10.67 -16.47 -11.44
N ALA A 171 -10.68 -16.07 -10.18
CA ALA A 171 -11.76 -16.34 -9.24
C ALA A 171 -12.53 -15.05 -8.97
N GLN A 172 -13.73 -14.92 -9.52
CA GLN A 172 -14.53 -13.70 -9.54
C GLN A 172 -15.69 -13.79 -8.56
N PHE A 173 -15.65 -13.00 -7.49
CA PHE A 173 -16.70 -12.88 -6.46
C PHE A 173 -17.26 -11.46 -6.40
N ASP A 174 -17.33 -10.78 -7.55
CA ASP A 174 -17.83 -9.40 -7.62
C ASP A 174 -19.25 -9.28 -7.07
N GLY A 175 -19.43 -8.44 -6.05
CA GLY A 175 -20.73 -8.25 -5.40
C GLY A 175 -21.28 -9.47 -4.67
N ALA A 176 -20.48 -10.52 -4.49
CA ALA A 176 -20.90 -11.70 -3.73
C ALA A 176 -21.17 -11.35 -2.26
N GLN A 177 -22.12 -12.05 -1.63
CA GLN A 177 -22.52 -11.82 -0.25
C GLN A 177 -22.29 -13.08 0.59
N PHE A 178 -21.53 -12.92 1.67
CA PHE A 178 -21.27 -13.96 2.66
C PHE A 178 -21.91 -13.53 3.99
N GLU A 179 -23.04 -14.17 4.36
CA GLU A 179 -23.82 -13.77 5.52
C GLU A 179 -23.32 -14.40 6.82
N LYS A 180 -22.80 -15.64 6.73
CA LYS A 180 -22.23 -16.37 7.87
C LYS A 180 -20.72 -16.52 7.75
N GLU A 181 -20.12 -17.00 8.82
CA GLU A 181 -18.70 -17.34 8.86
C GLU A 181 -18.37 -18.32 7.74
N SER A 182 -17.42 -17.94 6.90
CA SER A 182 -17.01 -18.71 5.73
C SER A 182 -15.51 -18.99 5.76
N LEU A 183 -15.10 -20.17 5.32
CA LEU A 183 -13.73 -20.57 5.20
C LEU A 183 -13.25 -20.35 3.77
N LEU A 184 -12.65 -19.20 3.50
CA LEU A 184 -12.11 -18.84 2.19
C LEU A 184 -10.60 -19.15 2.14
N GLY A 185 -10.28 -20.42 2.09
CA GLY A 185 -8.90 -20.91 2.02
C GLY A 185 -8.57 -21.99 3.06
N PRO A 186 -7.30 -22.46 3.03
CA PRO A 186 -6.25 -22.03 2.12
C PRO A 186 -6.60 -22.34 0.67
N LEU A 187 -6.41 -21.39 -0.24
CA LEU A 187 -6.67 -21.58 -1.67
C LEU A 187 -5.50 -21.06 -2.52
N VAL A 188 -5.41 -21.54 -3.77
CA VAL A 188 -4.43 -21.08 -4.75
C VAL A 188 -5.17 -20.52 -5.96
N CYS A 189 -4.86 -19.28 -6.35
CA CYS A 189 -5.39 -18.62 -7.53
C CYS A 189 -4.24 -18.10 -8.40
N GLN A 190 -3.98 -18.75 -9.53
CA GLN A 190 -2.91 -18.31 -10.43
C GLN A 190 -3.26 -17.00 -11.16
N GLY A 191 -4.56 -16.73 -11.37
CA GLY A 191 -5.09 -15.48 -11.84
C GLY A 191 -5.32 -14.47 -10.71
N ALA A 192 -6.32 -13.61 -10.91
CA ALA A 192 -6.79 -12.65 -9.92
C ALA A 192 -7.92 -13.23 -9.06
N LEU A 193 -7.83 -13.03 -7.75
CA LEU A 193 -8.94 -13.21 -6.82
C LEU A 193 -9.65 -11.86 -6.69
N VAL A 194 -10.87 -11.77 -7.22
CA VAL A 194 -11.62 -10.51 -7.33
C VAL A 194 -12.80 -10.54 -6.36
N LEU A 195 -12.79 -9.61 -5.41
CA LEU A 195 -13.83 -9.43 -4.37
C LEU A 195 -14.47 -8.04 -4.49
N THR A 196 -14.42 -7.42 -5.67
CA THR A 196 -14.95 -6.07 -5.90
C THR A 196 -16.41 -5.97 -5.42
N ALA A 197 -16.69 -5.00 -4.54
CA ALA A 197 -18.02 -4.79 -3.95
C ALA A 197 -18.62 -6.02 -3.21
N ALA A 198 -17.82 -7.03 -2.90
CA ALA A 198 -18.27 -8.16 -2.09
C ALA A 198 -18.57 -7.71 -0.65
N ARG A 199 -19.46 -8.42 0.03
CA ARG A 199 -19.87 -8.12 1.40
C ARG A 199 -19.67 -9.32 2.32
N PHE A 200 -19.00 -9.09 3.45
CA PHE A 200 -18.77 -10.07 4.51
C PHE A 200 -19.51 -9.65 5.78
N GLY A 201 -20.65 -10.31 6.07
CA GLY A 201 -21.51 -10.01 7.21
C GLY A 201 -21.04 -10.62 8.54
N SER A 202 -20.11 -11.58 8.51
CA SER A 202 -19.56 -12.29 9.67
C SER A 202 -18.03 -12.29 9.64
N PRO A 203 -17.36 -12.66 10.74
CA PRO A 203 -15.91 -12.79 10.75
C PRO A 203 -15.40 -13.70 9.63
N VAL A 204 -14.31 -13.30 8.96
CA VAL A 204 -13.76 -14.09 7.85
C VAL A 204 -12.23 -14.14 7.92
N THR A 205 -11.69 -15.32 7.61
CA THR A 205 -10.27 -15.48 7.32
C THR A 205 -10.10 -15.91 5.86
N ILE A 206 -9.35 -15.13 5.10
CA ILE A 206 -8.99 -15.45 3.71
C ILE A 206 -7.52 -15.86 3.70
N GLU A 207 -7.25 -17.10 3.35
CA GLU A 207 -5.90 -17.63 3.17
C GLU A 207 -5.69 -17.93 1.69
N ALA A 208 -4.86 -17.13 1.01
CA ALA A 208 -4.70 -17.27 -0.43
C ALA A 208 -3.26 -17.06 -0.91
N ALA A 209 -2.82 -17.93 -1.82
CA ALA A 209 -1.71 -17.68 -2.69
C ALA A 209 -2.26 -17.20 -4.04
N ALA A 210 -2.03 -15.92 -4.40
CA ALA A 210 -2.61 -15.33 -5.60
C ALA A 210 -1.67 -14.27 -6.20
N THR A 211 -1.76 -14.01 -7.51
CA THR A 211 -1.02 -12.89 -8.13
C THR A 211 -1.57 -11.53 -7.73
N ARG A 212 -2.89 -11.47 -7.58
CA ARG A 212 -3.60 -10.23 -7.26
C ARG A 212 -4.84 -10.54 -6.42
N LEU A 213 -5.08 -9.70 -5.41
CA LEU A 213 -6.33 -9.66 -4.64
C LEU A 213 -6.97 -8.29 -4.81
N VAL A 214 -8.14 -8.25 -5.43
CA VAL A 214 -8.90 -7.01 -5.65
C VAL A 214 -10.06 -6.93 -4.68
N CYS A 215 -9.96 -6.02 -3.71
CA CYS A 215 -11.00 -5.75 -2.70
C CYS A 215 -11.59 -4.33 -2.86
N GLU A 216 -11.66 -3.85 -4.10
CA GLU A 216 -12.23 -2.52 -4.39
C GLU A 216 -13.69 -2.46 -3.95
N ARG A 217 -14.03 -1.45 -3.15
CA ARG A 217 -15.39 -1.25 -2.60
C ARG A 217 -15.94 -2.44 -1.81
N THR A 218 -15.07 -3.36 -1.38
CA THR A 218 -15.46 -4.48 -0.52
C THR A 218 -15.92 -3.95 0.84
N ARG A 219 -17.00 -4.55 1.38
CA ARG A 219 -17.54 -4.18 2.68
C ARG A 219 -17.31 -5.27 3.72
N TRP A 220 -16.60 -4.91 4.77
CA TRP A 220 -16.29 -5.78 5.91
C TRP A 220 -17.15 -5.36 7.11
N ASP A 221 -18.30 -6.02 7.29
CA ASP A 221 -19.22 -5.72 8.40
C ASP A 221 -18.83 -6.46 9.70
N SER A 222 -17.68 -7.11 9.72
CA SER A 222 -17.11 -7.79 10.89
C SER A 222 -15.56 -7.87 10.77
N THR A 223 -14.92 -8.49 11.75
CA THR A 223 -13.45 -8.67 11.73
C THR A 223 -13.00 -9.53 10.55
N ALA A 224 -11.88 -9.18 9.94
CA ALA A 224 -11.33 -9.94 8.83
C ALA A 224 -9.81 -10.10 8.96
N ALA A 225 -9.31 -11.26 8.51
CA ALA A 225 -7.90 -11.58 8.44
C ALA A 225 -7.54 -12.04 7.01
N LEU A 226 -6.69 -11.29 6.34
CA LEU A 226 -6.14 -11.64 5.03
C LEU A 226 -4.72 -12.16 5.23
N ARG A 227 -4.50 -13.46 5.05
CA ARG A 227 -3.20 -14.12 5.09
C ARG A 227 -2.82 -14.50 3.68
N LEU A 228 -1.85 -13.79 3.11
CA LEU A 228 -1.65 -13.81 1.67
C LEU A 228 -0.19 -14.10 1.30
N ARG A 229 -0.01 -14.67 0.09
CA ARG A 229 1.30 -14.88 -0.55
C ARG A 229 1.24 -14.36 -1.98
N TYR A 230 2.36 -13.81 -2.48
CA TYR A 230 2.56 -13.30 -3.84
C TYR A 230 1.67 -12.12 -4.25
N ALA A 231 0.65 -11.77 -3.49
CA ALA A 231 -0.43 -10.92 -3.93
C ALA A 231 -0.05 -9.42 -3.99
N ALA A 232 -0.53 -8.76 -5.04
CA ALA A 232 -0.74 -7.33 -5.04
C ALA A 232 -2.19 -7.05 -4.60
N VAL A 233 -2.35 -6.40 -3.45
CA VAL A 233 -3.67 -6.16 -2.83
C VAL A 233 -4.16 -4.76 -3.14
N ASP A 234 -5.38 -4.66 -3.65
CA ASP A 234 -6.07 -3.39 -3.88
C ASP A 234 -7.27 -3.29 -2.93
N LEU A 235 -7.24 -2.33 -2.01
CA LEU A 235 -8.28 -2.03 -1.03
C LEU A 235 -8.94 -0.67 -1.32
N SER A 236 -8.90 -0.22 -2.57
CA SER A 236 -9.49 1.08 -2.94
C SER A 236 -10.97 1.13 -2.57
N ASP A 237 -11.37 2.23 -1.92
CA ASP A 237 -12.75 2.48 -1.49
C ASP A 237 -13.35 1.37 -0.60
N ALA A 238 -12.51 0.50 0.00
CA ALA A 238 -12.99 -0.54 0.91
C ALA A 238 -13.56 0.07 2.19
N VAL A 239 -14.69 -0.48 2.64
CA VAL A 239 -15.37 -0.07 3.87
C VAL A 239 -14.98 -1.01 5.00
N VAL A 240 -14.19 -0.51 5.95
CA VAL A 240 -13.62 -1.27 7.06
C VAL A 240 -14.16 -0.70 8.37
N GLU A 241 -15.23 -1.30 8.89
CA GLU A 241 -15.84 -0.86 10.17
C GLU A 241 -15.26 -1.59 11.39
N TYR A 242 -14.60 -2.72 11.18
CA TYR A 242 -14.02 -3.58 12.21
C TYR A 242 -12.56 -3.90 11.88
N PRO A 243 -11.76 -4.41 12.84
CA PRO A 243 -10.37 -4.73 12.60
C PRO A 243 -10.16 -5.64 11.37
N LEU A 244 -9.38 -5.14 10.42
CA LEU A 244 -8.91 -5.86 9.23
C LEU A 244 -7.39 -5.99 9.30
N SER A 245 -6.90 -7.22 9.35
CA SER A 245 -5.46 -7.50 9.28
C SER A 245 -5.07 -8.03 7.90
N VAL A 246 -3.98 -7.50 7.35
CA VAL A 246 -3.37 -7.99 6.10
C VAL A 246 -1.94 -8.41 6.41
N THR A 247 -1.67 -9.70 6.26
CA THR A 247 -0.40 -10.30 6.71
C THR A 247 0.23 -11.11 5.57
N ALA A 248 1.52 -10.87 5.31
CA ALA A 248 2.30 -11.70 4.40
C ALA A 248 2.61 -13.06 5.05
N GLN A 249 2.31 -14.13 4.35
CA GLN A 249 2.60 -15.49 4.77
C GLN A 249 3.85 -16.02 4.06
N ALA A 250 4.95 -16.20 4.80
CA ALA A 250 6.22 -16.63 4.22
C ALA A 250 6.21 -18.11 3.79
N ALA A 251 5.57 -19.00 4.57
CA ALA A 251 5.49 -20.42 4.29
C ALA A 251 4.30 -20.75 3.38
N ALA A 252 4.43 -21.79 2.56
CA ALA A 252 3.32 -22.33 1.76
C ALA A 252 2.15 -22.76 2.65
N PHE A 253 0.93 -22.66 2.14
CA PHE A 253 -0.25 -23.15 2.83
C PHE A 253 -0.32 -24.67 2.81
N TYR A 254 -0.94 -25.24 3.84
CA TYR A 254 -1.12 -26.68 3.98
C TYR A 254 -2.60 -27.05 3.99
N GLN A 255 -2.95 -28.07 3.21
CA GLN A 255 -4.25 -28.71 3.24
C GLN A 255 -4.08 -30.20 3.59
N SER A 256 -4.78 -30.67 4.62
CA SER A 256 -4.71 -32.07 5.08
C SER A 256 -3.28 -32.58 5.31
N GLY A 257 -2.40 -31.73 5.86
CA GLY A 257 -1.00 -32.06 6.17
C GLY A 257 -0.03 -32.06 4.98
N ARG A 258 -0.47 -31.65 3.79
CA ARG A 258 0.37 -31.50 2.60
C ARG A 258 0.43 -30.03 2.17
N ALA A 259 1.61 -29.59 1.73
CA ALA A 259 1.76 -28.27 1.12
C ALA A 259 0.92 -28.21 -0.16
N MET A 260 0.17 -27.13 -0.33
CA MET A 260 -0.58 -26.90 -1.57
C MET A 260 0.38 -26.61 -2.73
N ALA A 261 0.05 -27.12 -3.90
CA ALA A 261 0.81 -26.83 -5.11
C ALA A 261 0.50 -25.40 -5.57
N GLU A 262 1.48 -24.52 -5.50
CA GLU A 262 1.34 -23.09 -5.87
C GLU A 262 1.57 -22.85 -7.37
N GLY A 263 1.88 -23.90 -8.15
CA GLY A 263 2.04 -23.83 -9.61
C GLY A 263 3.09 -22.80 -10.04
N GLU A 264 2.74 -21.94 -10.98
CA GLU A 264 3.64 -20.88 -11.50
C GLU A 264 3.97 -19.80 -10.45
N LEU A 265 3.12 -19.61 -9.44
CA LEU A 265 3.37 -18.64 -8.37
C LEU A 265 4.64 -18.94 -7.60
N ALA A 266 5.01 -20.23 -7.45
CA ALA A 266 6.21 -20.65 -6.74
C ALA A 266 7.53 -20.10 -7.33
N ASN A 267 7.50 -19.62 -8.58
CA ASN A 267 8.64 -18.99 -9.26
C ASN A 267 8.76 -17.49 -8.96
N SER A 268 7.79 -16.92 -8.25
CA SER A 268 7.72 -15.49 -7.92
C SER A 268 8.18 -15.24 -6.48
N ASP A 269 8.45 -13.97 -6.15
CA ASP A 269 8.70 -13.56 -4.77
C ASP A 269 7.40 -13.75 -3.94
N PRO A 270 7.42 -14.51 -2.84
CA PRO A 270 6.25 -14.71 -1.98
C PRO A 270 5.80 -13.44 -1.23
N GLY A 271 6.52 -12.32 -1.41
CA GLY A 271 6.20 -11.05 -0.78
C GLY A 271 4.80 -10.54 -1.09
N LEU A 272 4.24 -9.83 -0.13
CA LEU A 272 2.93 -9.18 -0.23
C LEU A 272 3.11 -7.68 -0.43
N ARG A 273 2.41 -7.09 -1.37
CA ARG A 273 2.40 -5.63 -1.58
C ARG A 273 0.98 -5.09 -1.59
N ILE A 274 0.83 -3.88 -1.07
CA ILE A 274 -0.42 -3.13 -1.23
C ILE A 274 -0.28 -2.23 -2.46
N ALA A 275 -1.19 -2.39 -3.41
CA ALA A 275 -1.25 -1.56 -4.60
C ALA A 275 -1.96 -0.22 -4.32
N SER A 276 -3.06 -0.26 -3.54
CA SER A 276 -3.84 0.94 -3.25
C SER A 276 -4.64 0.82 -1.96
N LEU A 277 -4.71 1.93 -1.22
CA LEU A 277 -5.63 2.19 -0.10
C LEU A 277 -6.50 3.43 -0.38
N ARG A 278 -6.53 3.92 -1.63
CA ARG A 278 -7.27 5.14 -1.99
C ARG A 278 -8.72 5.04 -1.57
N GLY A 279 -9.23 6.08 -0.90
CA GLY A 279 -10.63 6.13 -0.46
C GLY A 279 -10.99 5.19 0.70
N ALA A 280 -10.11 4.29 1.11
CA ALA A 280 -10.36 3.40 2.25
C ALA A 280 -10.23 4.13 3.59
N ASP A 281 -10.90 3.63 4.62
CA ASP A 281 -10.70 4.06 6.01
C ASP A 281 -9.66 3.15 6.69
N ALA A 282 -8.53 3.74 7.08
CA ALA A 282 -7.41 3.02 7.69
C ALA A 282 -7.50 2.92 9.23
N ALA A 283 -8.58 3.40 9.87
CA ALA A 283 -8.71 3.42 11.33
C ALA A 283 -8.57 2.04 11.99
N HIS A 284 -9.02 1.00 11.31
CA HIS A 284 -9.00 -0.38 11.80
C HIS A 284 -8.08 -1.31 11.00
N LEU A 285 -7.20 -0.75 10.15
CA LEU A 285 -6.34 -1.52 9.28
C LEU A 285 -4.98 -1.79 9.94
N LEU A 286 -4.61 -3.07 9.96
CA LEU A 286 -3.30 -3.55 10.41
C LEU A 286 -2.59 -4.21 9.23
N LEU A 287 -1.40 -3.72 8.89
CA LEU A 287 -0.55 -4.28 7.84
C LEU A 287 0.70 -4.88 8.47
N HIS A 288 1.01 -6.15 8.17
CA HIS A 288 2.14 -6.87 8.74
C HIS A 288 3.03 -7.48 7.64
N ASN A 289 4.30 -7.06 7.59
CA ASN A 289 5.29 -7.51 6.61
C ASN A 289 4.85 -7.28 5.14
N VAL A 290 4.42 -6.06 4.82
CA VAL A 290 3.80 -5.72 3.54
C VAL A 290 4.57 -4.61 2.83
N ASP A 291 4.90 -4.80 1.57
CA ASP A 291 5.54 -3.78 0.74
C ASP A 291 4.56 -2.66 0.34
N LEU A 292 4.87 -1.44 0.75
CA LEU A 292 4.12 -0.21 0.46
C LEU A 292 4.83 0.67 -0.58
N SER A 293 5.88 0.19 -1.23
CA SER A 293 6.70 0.99 -2.14
C SER A 293 5.92 1.54 -3.35
N THR A 294 4.89 0.83 -3.78
CA THR A 294 4.02 1.23 -4.90
C THR A 294 2.61 1.61 -4.45
N CYS A 295 2.37 1.68 -3.12
CA CYS A 295 1.04 1.89 -2.58
C CYS A 295 0.53 3.31 -2.84
N MET A 296 -0.69 3.40 -3.37
CA MET A 296 -1.42 4.65 -3.55
C MET A 296 -2.22 4.96 -2.29
N LEU A 297 -1.91 6.10 -1.65
CA LEU A 297 -2.46 6.49 -0.35
C LEU A 297 -3.30 7.77 -0.40
N SER A 298 -3.34 8.43 -1.55
CA SER A 298 -4.10 9.68 -1.69
C SER A 298 -5.60 9.45 -1.52
N GLY A 299 -6.25 10.24 -0.66
CA GLY A 299 -7.68 10.10 -0.35
C GLY A 299 -8.00 9.06 0.72
N THR A 300 -7.01 8.32 1.23
CA THR A 300 -7.23 7.43 2.39
C THR A 300 -7.57 8.24 3.64
N VAL A 301 -8.56 7.78 4.39
CA VAL A 301 -9.04 8.43 5.62
C VAL A 301 -8.34 7.79 6.83
N HIS A 302 -8.12 8.55 7.89
CA HIS A 302 -7.53 8.08 9.16
C HIS A 302 -6.19 7.33 9.03
N LEU A 303 -5.33 7.75 8.09
CA LEU A 303 -3.98 7.19 7.95
C LEU A 303 -3.11 7.36 9.22
N ASP A 304 -3.45 8.29 10.08
CA ASP A 304 -2.81 8.46 11.39
C ASP A 304 -3.12 7.34 12.38
N GLN A 305 -4.14 6.52 12.10
CA GLN A 305 -4.50 5.34 12.90
C GLN A 305 -4.05 4.02 12.25
N LEU A 306 -3.51 4.07 11.03
CA LEU A 306 -2.96 2.90 10.34
C LEU A 306 -1.86 2.25 11.19
N ARG A 307 -1.96 0.96 11.42
CA ARG A 307 -0.96 0.18 12.15
C ARG A 307 -0.06 -0.58 11.19
N LEU A 308 1.24 -0.30 11.28
CA LEU A 308 2.27 -0.98 10.50
C LEU A 308 3.13 -1.81 11.45
N GLU A 309 3.20 -3.12 11.22
CA GLU A 309 3.96 -4.07 12.01
C GLU A 309 4.95 -4.86 11.15
N GLY A 310 6.10 -5.19 11.71
CA GLY A 310 7.16 -5.89 10.99
C GLY A 310 7.85 -5.00 9.95
N ASP A 311 8.25 -5.58 8.82
CA ASP A 311 8.89 -4.83 7.73
C ASP A 311 7.85 -4.36 6.71
N CYS A 312 7.60 -3.05 6.70
CA CYS A 312 6.68 -2.40 5.77
C CYS A 312 7.44 -1.32 4.97
N PRO A 313 8.20 -1.70 3.94
CA PRO A 313 9.01 -0.77 3.18
C PRO A 313 8.18 0.18 2.33
N PHE A 314 8.62 1.45 2.29
CA PHE A 314 8.16 2.46 1.33
C PHE A 314 9.22 2.68 0.27
N ALA A 315 8.83 3.24 -0.89
CA ALA A 315 9.77 3.53 -1.95
C ALA A 315 10.90 4.46 -1.50
N PRO A 316 12.18 4.13 -1.74
CA PRO A 316 13.29 5.01 -1.43
C PRO A 316 13.38 6.16 -2.45
N ALA A 317 13.84 7.33 -1.99
CA ALA A 317 14.21 8.39 -2.91
C ALA A 317 15.40 7.93 -3.79
N PRO A 318 15.46 8.33 -5.08
CA PRO A 318 16.51 7.92 -5.99
C PRO A 318 17.91 8.30 -5.49
N SER A 319 18.86 7.38 -5.60
CA SER A 319 20.26 7.59 -5.24
C SER A 319 21.06 8.15 -6.43
N GLY A 320 22.13 8.92 -6.17
CA GLY A 320 23.01 9.45 -7.21
C GLY A 320 22.67 10.89 -7.64
N LEU A 321 23.23 11.29 -8.78
CA LEU A 321 23.02 12.60 -9.39
C LEU A 321 21.91 12.50 -10.45
N HIS A 322 20.88 13.29 -10.30
CA HIS A 322 19.74 13.35 -11.19
C HIS A 322 19.61 14.74 -11.81
N ARG A 323 19.08 14.80 -13.02
CA ARG A 323 18.97 16.07 -13.74
C ARG A 323 17.54 16.36 -14.18
N ARG A 324 17.27 17.67 -14.32
CA ARG A 324 16.10 18.22 -15.03
C ARG A 324 16.61 19.36 -15.91
N GLY A 325 16.68 19.15 -17.20
CA GLY A 325 17.36 20.07 -18.11
C GLY A 325 18.83 20.28 -17.70
N LEU A 326 19.22 21.54 -17.40
CA LEU A 326 20.57 21.89 -16.92
C LEU A 326 20.78 21.79 -15.40
N ARG A 327 19.73 21.53 -14.62
CA ARG A 327 19.84 21.44 -13.16
C ARG A 327 20.23 20.03 -12.74
N LEU A 328 21.30 19.93 -11.95
CA LEU A 328 21.75 18.70 -11.32
C LEU A 328 21.39 18.74 -9.84
N VAL A 329 20.78 17.68 -9.34
CA VAL A 329 20.37 17.53 -7.94
C VAL A 329 20.74 16.16 -7.45
N ARG A 330 21.24 16.09 -6.21
CA ARG A 330 21.34 14.85 -5.43
C ARG A 330 20.25 14.85 -4.39
N TRP A 331 19.37 13.85 -4.47
CA TRP A 331 18.27 13.72 -3.53
C TRP A 331 18.76 13.25 -2.15
N THR A 332 18.04 13.63 -1.12
CA THR A 332 18.26 13.11 0.22
C THR A 332 17.69 11.69 0.29
N ALA A 333 18.51 10.72 0.69
CA ALA A 333 18.03 9.36 0.93
C ALA A 333 16.97 9.40 2.05
N ARG A 334 15.78 8.96 1.74
CA ARG A 334 14.62 8.87 2.62
C ARG A 334 13.54 7.97 2.01
N ARG A 335 12.57 7.57 2.79
CA ARG A 335 11.34 6.93 2.30
C ARG A 335 10.41 7.98 1.67
N THR A 336 9.72 7.59 0.62
CA THR A 336 8.80 8.46 -0.14
C THR A 336 7.50 7.73 -0.43
N LEU A 337 6.42 8.49 -0.66
CA LEU A 337 5.19 7.96 -1.21
C LEU A 337 5.36 7.65 -2.70
N ALA A 338 4.65 6.66 -3.21
CA ALA A 338 4.60 6.36 -4.63
C ALA A 338 4.09 7.56 -5.44
N GLU A 339 3.09 8.25 -4.94
CA GLU A 339 2.52 9.44 -5.61
C GLU A 339 3.51 10.62 -5.66
N GLU A 340 4.40 10.79 -4.66
CA GLU A 340 5.48 11.77 -4.77
C GLU A 340 6.43 11.39 -5.90
N GLN A 341 6.74 10.10 -6.05
CA GLN A 341 7.59 9.64 -7.14
C GLN A 341 6.95 9.92 -8.49
N HIS A 342 5.67 9.61 -8.67
CA HIS A 342 4.91 9.89 -9.88
C HIS A 342 4.90 11.38 -10.20
N TRP A 343 4.64 12.24 -9.21
CA TRP A 343 4.65 13.68 -9.38
C TRP A 343 6.02 14.22 -9.81
N ARG A 344 7.12 13.74 -9.19
CA ARG A 344 8.46 14.18 -9.56
C ARG A 344 8.85 13.73 -10.96
N GLN A 345 8.51 12.50 -11.33
CA GLN A 345 8.71 12.01 -12.69
C GLN A 345 7.93 12.84 -13.71
N TYR A 346 6.66 13.16 -13.42
CA TYR A 346 5.83 14.04 -14.24
C TYR A 346 6.45 15.44 -14.41
N GLN A 347 7.14 15.95 -13.37
CA GLN A 347 7.90 17.20 -13.43
C GLN A 347 9.19 17.09 -14.28
N GLY A 348 9.50 15.96 -14.85
CA GLY A 348 10.65 15.72 -15.71
C GLY A 348 11.98 15.47 -14.95
N TRP A 349 11.91 15.05 -13.67
CA TRP A 349 13.09 14.60 -12.94
C TRP A 349 13.40 13.14 -13.23
N THR A 350 14.66 12.82 -13.53
CA THR A 350 15.11 11.45 -13.80
C THR A 350 15.22 10.63 -12.51
N GLY A 351 15.05 9.30 -12.64
CA GLY A 351 15.25 8.33 -11.57
C GLY A 351 14.05 8.10 -10.66
N TRP A 352 12.95 8.82 -10.84
CA TRP A 352 11.70 8.64 -10.12
C TRP A 352 10.78 7.66 -10.86
N MET A 353 9.88 7.00 -10.13
CA MET A 353 8.94 6.02 -10.67
C MET A 353 7.87 6.70 -11.52
N THR A 354 7.56 6.10 -12.68
CA THR A 354 6.47 6.57 -13.56
C THR A 354 5.13 6.11 -13.01
N ALA A 355 4.12 6.98 -13.11
CA ALA A 355 2.75 6.59 -12.77
C ALA A 355 2.26 5.47 -13.70
N PRO A 356 1.51 4.49 -13.19
CA PRO A 356 0.80 3.53 -14.03
C PRO A 356 -0.17 4.22 -15.00
N ASP A 357 -0.47 3.57 -16.13
CA ASP A 357 -1.40 4.11 -17.12
C ASP A 357 -2.79 4.35 -16.49
N GLY A 358 -3.36 5.52 -16.77
CA GLY A 358 -4.68 5.92 -16.28
C GLY A 358 -4.71 6.43 -14.83
N VAL A 359 -3.58 6.45 -14.13
CA VAL A 359 -3.50 7.00 -12.76
C VAL A 359 -3.24 8.50 -12.81
N GLU A 360 -4.13 9.28 -12.20
CA GLU A 360 -3.95 10.72 -12.06
C GLU A 360 -2.79 11.05 -11.12
N VAL A 361 -1.91 11.95 -11.56
CA VAL A 361 -0.77 12.41 -10.78
C VAL A 361 -1.21 13.44 -9.74
N VAL A 362 -1.08 13.09 -8.47
CA VAL A 362 -1.49 13.93 -7.34
C VAL A 362 -0.52 15.09 -7.14
N GLU A 363 -1.05 16.31 -7.03
CA GLU A 363 -0.26 17.51 -6.75
C GLU A 363 0.26 17.54 -5.30
N PRO A 364 1.34 18.30 -5.02
CA PRO A 364 1.92 18.45 -3.67
C PRO A 364 0.93 18.88 -2.59
N ALA A 365 -0.07 19.70 -2.94
CA ALA A 365 -1.12 20.11 -2.02
C ALA A 365 -1.91 18.93 -1.43
N GLY A 366 -2.17 17.90 -2.25
CA GLY A 366 -2.86 16.68 -1.81
C GLY A 366 -1.94 15.71 -1.04
N LEU A 367 -0.62 15.72 -1.31
CA LEU A 367 0.33 14.80 -0.68
C LEU A 367 0.79 15.25 0.72
N ALA A 368 0.85 16.57 0.98
CA ALA A 368 1.29 17.08 2.28
C ALA A 368 0.43 16.58 3.46
N PRO A 369 -0.91 16.50 3.37
CA PRO A 369 -1.74 15.89 4.41
C PRO A 369 -1.47 14.39 4.62
N VAL A 370 -1.25 13.62 3.54
CA VAL A 370 -0.93 12.19 3.60
C VAL A 370 0.36 11.96 4.38
N TYR A 371 1.42 12.70 4.05
CA TYR A 371 2.69 12.67 4.80
C TYR A 371 2.51 12.99 6.28
N ARG A 372 1.67 13.99 6.61
CA ARG A 372 1.41 14.39 8.00
C ARG A 372 0.72 13.30 8.79
N GLN A 373 -0.30 12.65 8.21
CA GLN A 373 -1.03 11.57 8.87
C GLN A 373 -0.13 10.36 9.12
N LEU A 374 0.64 9.91 8.12
CA LEU A 374 1.58 8.81 8.29
C LEU A 374 2.68 9.13 9.30
N ARG A 375 3.21 10.37 9.30
CA ARG A 375 4.15 10.80 10.33
C ARG A 375 3.57 10.58 11.73
N LYS A 376 2.31 10.97 11.95
CA LYS A 376 1.64 10.80 13.24
C LYS A 376 1.51 9.32 13.61
N SER A 377 1.12 8.45 12.66
CA SER A 377 1.08 7.00 12.87
C SER A 377 2.44 6.45 13.33
N PHE A 378 3.56 6.89 12.71
CA PHE A 378 4.90 6.49 13.12
C PHE A 378 5.32 7.08 14.48
N GLU A 379 4.94 8.33 14.79
CA GLU A 379 5.17 8.94 16.10
C GLU A 379 4.42 8.18 17.20
N ASP A 380 3.17 7.82 16.98
CA ASP A 380 2.33 7.06 17.92
C ASP A 380 2.86 5.63 18.14
N SER A 381 3.42 5.01 17.12
CA SER A 381 4.10 3.70 17.19
C SER A 381 5.54 3.80 17.73
N LYS A 382 6.02 5.00 18.11
CA LYS A 382 7.39 5.29 18.58
C LYS A 382 8.49 4.95 17.55
N ASN A 383 8.17 4.96 16.28
CA ASN A 383 9.12 4.77 15.20
C ASN A 383 9.63 6.14 14.70
N GLU A 384 10.49 6.76 15.49
CA GLU A 384 11.04 8.10 15.22
C GLU A 384 11.83 8.22 13.89
N PRO A 385 12.63 7.21 13.45
CA PRO A 385 13.35 7.31 12.20
C PRO A 385 12.45 7.47 10.98
N ASP A 386 11.38 6.69 10.92
CA ASP A 386 10.43 6.76 9.82
C ASP A 386 9.58 8.02 9.90
N ALA A 387 9.13 8.40 11.10
CA ALA A 387 8.42 9.65 11.32
C ALA A 387 9.21 10.87 10.75
N ALA A 388 10.54 10.86 10.86
CA ALA A 388 11.37 11.93 10.31
C ALA A 388 11.39 11.98 8.78
N ASP A 389 11.39 10.84 8.11
CA ASP A 389 11.32 10.77 6.64
C ASP A 389 10.00 11.32 6.13
N PHE A 390 8.90 11.00 6.82
CA PHE A 390 7.57 11.52 6.49
C PHE A 390 7.41 13.00 6.85
N TYR A 391 8.04 13.48 7.94
CA TYR A 391 8.14 14.91 8.22
C TYR A 391 8.88 15.65 7.10
N TRP A 392 10.01 15.11 6.62
CA TRP A 392 10.71 15.68 5.49
C TRP A 392 9.81 15.74 4.25
N GLY A 393 9.10 14.66 3.95
CA GLY A 393 8.15 14.58 2.83
C GLY A 393 7.06 15.65 2.92
N GLU A 394 6.45 15.83 4.11
CA GLU A 394 5.46 16.89 4.35
C GLU A 394 6.03 18.27 4.02
N MET A 395 7.22 18.61 4.54
CA MET A 395 7.86 19.91 4.31
C MET A 395 8.23 20.11 2.83
N GLU A 396 8.70 19.05 2.15
CA GLU A 396 8.98 19.10 0.71
C GLU A 396 7.72 19.39 -0.11
N MET A 397 6.62 18.70 0.17
CA MET A 397 5.35 18.92 -0.53
C MET A 397 4.81 20.33 -0.25
N ARG A 398 4.86 20.82 0.98
CA ARG A 398 4.47 22.19 1.34
C ARG A 398 5.32 23.23 0.61
N ARG A 399 6.63 23.02 0.47
CA ARG A 399 7.53 23.92 -0.26
C ARG A 399 7.20 24.01 -1.75
N HIS A 400 6.76 22.90 -2.35
CA HIS A 400 6.42 22.82 -3.77
C HIS A 400 4.94 23.14 -4.08
N ASP A 401 4.11 23.33 -3.07
CA ASP A 401 2.71 23.67 -3.23
C ASP A 401 2.53 25.13 -3.71
N HIS A 402 2.18 25.28 -4.98
CA HIS A 402 2.00 26.60 -5.60
C HIS A 402 0.80 27.39 -5.06
N LYS A 403 -0.15 26.73 -4.39
CA LYS A 403 -1.31 27.36 -3.77
C LYS A 403 -0.95 28.09 -2.47
N ARG A 404 0.23 27.83 -1.88
CA ARG A 404 0.73 28.49 -0.67
C ARG A 404 1.36 29.85 -0.96
N PRO A 405 1.30 30.80 0.02
CA PRO A 405 1.95 32.10 -0.09
C PRO A 405 3.44 31.98 -0.40
N ARG A 406 3.94 32.88 -1.27
CA ARG A 406 5.36 32.90 -1.64
C ARG A 406 6.28 33.04 -0.42
N ALA A 407 5.88 33.83 0.59
CA ALA A 407 6.65 34.03 1.83
C ALA A 407 6.86 32.70 2.58
N GLU A 408 5.81 31.89 2.76
CA GLU A 408 5.92 30.55 3.40
C GLU A 408 6.84 29.63 2.62
N ARG A 409 6.70 29.57 1.29
CA ARG A 409 7.54 28.76 0.43
C ARG A 409 9.01 29.18 0.49
N THR A 410 9.29 30.47 0.54
CA THR A 410 10.65 31.01 0.69
C THR A 410 11.22 30.65 2.05
N LEU A 411 10.45 30.78 3.11
CA LEU A 411 10.86 30.37 4.47
C LEU A 411 11.22 28.88 4.52
N LEU A 412 10.37 28.03 3.94
CA LEU A 412 10.63 26.59 3.85
C LEU A 412 11.86 26.28 3.00
N ALA A 413 12.12 27.04 1.93
CA ALA A 413 13.31 26.89 1.11
C ALA A 413 14.59 27.28 1.88
N LEU A 414 14.57 28.35 2.67
CA LEU A 414 15.65 28.74 3.57
C LEU A 414 15.87 27.68 4.66
N TYR A 415 14.81 27.20 5.29
CA TYR A 415 14.89 26.16 6.31
C TYR A 415 15.47 24.84 5.76
N TRP A 416 15.06 24.45 4.55
CA TRP A 416 15.67 23.34 3.82
C TRP A 416 17.16 23.57 3.54
N ALA A 417 17.53 24.76 3.05
CA ALA A 417 18.92 25.08 2.70
C ALA A 417 19.83 25.06 3.93
N MET A 418 19.41 25.66 5.03
CA MET A 418 20.22 25.83 6.25
C MET A 418 20.36 24.54 7.06
N SER A 419 19.28 23.78 7.24
CA SER A 419 19.30 22.65 8.19
C SER A 419 18.64 21.38 7.68
N GLY A 420 18.16 21.35 6.41
CA GLY A 420 17.37 20.24 5.90
C GLY A 420 16.15 19.99 6.79
N TYR A 421 15.36 21.00 7.04
CA TYR A 421 14.18 20.98 7.92
C TYR A 421 14.48 20.56 9.37
N GLY A 422 15.65 20.93 9.88
CA GLY A 422 16.07 20.54 11.23
C GLY A 422 16.48 19.08 11.39
N LEU A 423 16.68 18.34 10.30
CA LEU A 423 17.04 16.93 10.33
C LEU A 423 18.52 16.66 9.93
N ARG A 424 19.24 17.66 9.44
CA ARG A 424 20.62 17.56 8.96
C ARG A 424 21.57 18.47 9.74
N ALA A 425 22.04 17.99 10.90
CA ALA A 425 23.00 18.71 11.74
C ALA A 425 24.28 19.09 10.99
N SER A 426 24.82 18.19 10.14
CA SER A 426 26.02 18.45 9.34
C SER A 426 25.86 19.64 8.39
N ARG A 427 24.68 19.88 7.85
CA ARG A 427 24.39 21.01 6.97
C ARG A 427 24.36 22.33 7.77
N ALA A 428 23.70 22.34 8.93
CA ALA A 428 23.66 23.50 9.81
C ALA A 428 25.06 23.85 10.37
N LEU A 429 25.84 22.83 10.77
CA LEU A 429 27.24 23.00 11.19
C LEU A 429 28.10 23.51 10.05
N GLY A 430 27.90 23.02 8.82
CA GLY A 430 28.64 23.52 7.63
C GLY A 430 28.37 25.02 7.37
N TRP A 431 27.11 25.45 7.48
CA TRP A 431 26.77 26.87 7.38
C TRP A 431 27.33 27.70 8.54
N LEU A 432 27.32 27.19 9.78
CA LEU A 432 27.92 27.84 10.93
C LEU A 432 29.44 28.02 10.73
N LEU A 433 30.15 26.97 10.36
CA LEU A 433 31.59 27.06 10.08
C LEU A 433 31.88 28.01 8.92
N GLY A 434 31.08 28.01 7.87
CA GLY A 434 31.17 28.95 6.76
C GLY A 434 30.97 30.40 7.19
N ALA A 435 29.96 30.66 8.04
CA ALA A 435 29.68 31.98 8.61
C ALA A 435 30.86 32.43 9.48
N MET A 436 31.32 31.59 10.42
CA MET A 436 32.48 31.87 11.28
C MET A 436 33.75 32.18 10.46
N ALA A 437 34.06 31.36 9.45
CA ALA A 437 35.20 31.57 8.57
C ALA A 437 35.08 32.90 7.79
N SER A 438 33.89 33.22 7.30
CA SER A 438 33.62 34.50 6.62
C SER A 438 33.77 35.68 7.56
N THR A 439 33.26 35.60 8.79
CA THR A 439 33.41 36.64 9.81
C THR A 439 34.90 36.86 10.13
N VAL A 440 35.69 35.77 10.36
CA VAL A 440 37.14 35.89 10.57
C VAL A 440 37.80 36.60 9.40
N LEU A 441 37.51 36.19 8.17
CA LEU A 441 38.13 36.77 6.97
C LEU A 441 37.80 38.28 6.82
N ILE A 442 36.51 38.64 6.99
CA ILE A 442 36.09 40.04 6.88
C ILE A 442 36.71 40.90 7.99
N MET A 443 36.79 40.37 9.23
CA MET A 443 37.43 41.03 10.35
C MET A 443 38.91 41.25 10.10
N MET A 444 39.64 40.24 9.60
CA MET A 444 41.04 40.37 9.26
C MET A 444 41.31 41.42 8.17
N LEU A 445 40.46 41.45 7.14
CA LEU A 445 40.68 42.29 5.97
C LEU A 445 40.22 43.75 6.16
N TRP A 446 39.09 43.97 6.84
CA TRP A 446 38.45 45.27 6.95
C TRP A 446 37.97 45.64 8.36
N GLY A 447 37.67 44.68 9.23
CA GLY A 447 36.98 44.87 10.49
C GLY A 447 37.88 45.32 11.64
N LEU A 448 39.15 44.98 11.63
CA LEU A 448 40.13 45.41 12.64
C LEU A 448 40.95 46.57 12.12
N PRO A 449 41.24 47.63 12.93
CA PRO A 449 42.17 48.73 12.57
C PRO A 449 43.57 48.18 12.36
N LEU A 450 44.46 48.94 11.66
CA LEU A 450 45.84 48.56 11.45
C LEU A 450 46.65 48.62 12.77
N ASP A 451 46.42 49.68 13.53
CA ASP A 451 47.02 49.91 14.84
C ASP A 451 45.87 50.16 15.85
N ASP A 452 46.04 49.68 17.07
CA ASP A 452 45.07 49.93 18.13
C ASP A 452 45.06 51.43 18.43
N PRO A 453 43.88 52.10 18.47
CA PRO A 453 43.78 53.55 18.76
C PRO A 453 44.45 53.82 20.11
N LYS A 454 45.43 54.67 20.11
CA LYS A 454 46.07 55.10 21.36
C LYS A 454 45.38 56.33 21.89
N PRO A 455 44.82 56.30 23.12
CA PRO A 455 44.18 57.45 23.72
C PRO A 455 45.22 58.57 23.87
N ALA A 456 44.93 59.74 23.31
CA ALA A 456 45.72 60.96 23.49
C ALA A 456 45.13 61.77 24.64
N THR A 457 45.85 61.92 25.72
CA THR A 457 45.41 62.74 26.86
C THR A 457 46.06 64.11 26.76
N THR A 458 45.29 65.14 26.55
CA THR A 458 45.73 66.52 26.58
C THR A 458 45.34 67.16 27.92
N GLY A 459 46.33 67.69 28.62
CA GLY A 459 46.12 68.39 29.90
C GLY A 459 46.25 69.90 29.74
N ARG A 460 45.30 70.66 30.29
CA ARG A 460 45.37 72.11 30.40
C ARG A 460 45.50 72.47 31.86
N LEU A 461 46.55 73.19 32.20
CA LEU A 461 46.75 73.77 33.50
C LEU A 461 46.09 75.16 33.53
N THR A 462 45.10 75.37 34.42
CA THR A 462 44.49 76.67 34.65
C THR A 462 44.57 76.88 36.17
N GLY A 463 45.61 77.57 36.63
CA GLY A 463 45.89 77.79 38.04
C GLY A 463 46.30 76.52 38.78
N GLN A 464 45.59 76.12 39.83
CA GLN A 464 45.83 74.87 40.58
C GLN A 464 45.02 73.67 40.07
N ASP A 465 44.12 73.85 39.09
CA ASP A 465 43.31 72.79 38.53
C ASP A 465 43.88 72.23 37.21
N ILE A 466 43.99 70.92 37.15
CA ILE A 466 44.42 70.17 35.96
C ILE A 466 43.15 69.54 35.34
N SER A 467 42.73 70.03 34.18
CA SER A 467 41.68 69.36 33.40
C SER A 467 42.34 68.45 32.36
N LEU A 468 42.08 67.17 32.47
CA LEU A 468 42.58 66.15 31.54
C LEU A 468 41.40 65.79 30.60
N ILE A 469 41.60 65.97 29.29
CA ILE A 469 40.68 65.46 28.27
C ILE A 469 41.39 64.31 27.56
N THR A 470 40.85 63.13 27.72
CA THR A 470 41.30 61.94 27.00
C THR A 470 40.46 61.78 25.75
N ASP A 471 41.07 61.95 24.59
CA ASP A 471 40.42 61.76 23.30
C ASP A 471 40.80 60.38 22.76
N ASN A 472 39.79 59.53 22.47
CA ASN A 472 40.00 58.23 21.83
C ASN A 472 39.64 58.39 20.34
N PRO A 473 40.65 58.38 19.46
CA PRO A 473 40.38 58.50 18.03
C PRO A 473 39.61 57.27 17.53
N ASP A 474 38.63 57.50 16.63
CA ASP A 474 37.85 56.42 16.01
C ASP A 474 38.75 55.48 15.22
N PRO A 475 38.50 54.13 15.31
CA PRO A 475 39.25 53.13 14.54
C PRO A 475 39.05 53.31 13.03
N VAL A 476 40.15 53.57 12.30
CA VAL A 476 40.11 53.78 10.85
C VAL A 476 40.28 52.49 10.07
N ASN A 477 39.54 52.37 8.96
CA ASN A 477 39.63 51.24 8.06
C ASN A 477 41.07 51.07 7.52
N PRO A 478 41.61 49.85 7.45
CA PRO A 478 43.00 49.64 7.00
C PRO A 478 43.17 49.99 5.51
N THR A 479 44.19 50.79 5.19
CA THR A 479 44.52 51.29 3.83
C THR A 479 45.71 50.60 3.15
N GLY A 480 46.34 49.62 3.74
CA GLY A 480 47.51 48.90 3.19
C GLY A 480 47.16 47.76 2.22
N PRO A 481 48.18 47.11 1.62
CA PRO A 481 47.96 45.94 0.76
C PRO A 481 47.35 44.77 1.53
N LEU A 482 46.55 43.92 0.84
CA LEU A 482 45.83 42.81 1.49
C LEU A 482 46.78 41.81 2.21
N ARG A 483 47.98 41.63 1.72
CA ARG A 483 49.00 40.73 2.36
C ARG A 483 49.40 41.18 3.76
N SER A 484 49.47 42.50 4.02
CA SER A 484 49.83 43.02 5.36
C SER A 484 48.70 42.85 6.38
N ARG A 485 47.49 42.49 5.93
CA ARG A 485 46.31 42.29 6.78
C ARG A 485 46.16 40.84 7.22
N LEU A 486 46.91 39.88 6.63
CA LEU A 486 46.88 38.46 6.95
C LEU A 486 48.02 38.12 7.91
N THR A 487 47.92 38.53 9.18
CA THR A 487 48.87 38.27 10.24
C THR A 487 48.28 37.37 11.32
N SER A 488 49.14 36.65 12.06
CA SER A 488 48.72 35.79 13.16
C SER A 488 48.01 36.55 14.28
N GLU A 489 48.46 37.76 14.56
CA GLU A 489 47.83 38.62 15.58
C GLU A 489 46.42 39.03 15.18
N ARG A 490 46.22 39.45 13.93
CA ARG A 490 44.87 39.79 13.41
C ARG A 490 43.96 38.56 13.35
N TRP A 491 44.53 37.39 13.03
CA TRP A 491 43.81 36.15 13.11
C TRP A 491 43.28 35.88 14.53
N GLU A 492 44.13 35.99 15.57
CA GLU A 492 43.74 35.77 16.96
C GLU A 492 42.67 36.77 17.41
N LYS A 493 42.85 38.09 17.12
CA LYS A 493 41.83 39.10 17.42
C LYS A 493 40.51 38.80 16.71
N SER A 494 40.53 38.45 15.42
CA SER A 494 39.34 38.07 14.65
C SER A 494 38.66 36.83 15.21
N LEU A 495 39.42 35.83 15.61
CA LEU A 495 38.86 34.61 16.22
C LEU A 495 38.15 34.90 17.54
N ARG A 496 38.67 35.81 18.37
CA ARG A 496 38.01 36.25 19.61
C ARG A 496 36.66 36.93 19.32
N VAL A 497 36.56 37.74 18.26
CA VAL A 497 35.30 38.35 17.82
C VAL A 497 34.29 37.28 17.47
N VAL A 498 34.67 36.27 16.66
CA VAL A 498 33.80 35.19 16.23
C VAL A 498 33.34 34.34 17.40
N VAL A 499 34.24 33.91 18.30
CA VAL A 499 33.88 33.10 19.46
C VAL A 499 32.92 33.83 20.38
N ASN A 500 33.09 35.14 20.58
CA ASN A 500 32.21 35.96 21.40
C ASN A 500 30.84 36.18 20.71
N SER A 501 30.81 36.34 19.38
CA SER A 501 29.54 36.55 18.64
C SER A 501 28.65 35.34 18.69
N VAL A 502 29.20 34.11 18.67
CA VAL A 502 28.41 32.87 18.80
C VAL A 502 27.60 32.82 20.12
N VAL A 503 28.13 33.42 21.20
CA VAL A 503 27.45 33.47 22.52
C VAL A 503 26.82 34.83 22.84
N PHE A 504 26.50 35.65 21.83
CA PHE A 504 25.94 37.00 21.91
C PHE A 504 26.76 37.99 22.72
N ARG A 505 28.03 37.75 22.94
CA ARG A 505 28.90 38.60 23.73
C ARG A 505 29.65 39.60 22.88
N SER A 506 29.84 40.82 23.38
CA SER A 506 30.71 41.83 22.74
C SER A 506 32.16 41.32 22.72
N SER A 507 32.86 41.60 21.61
CA SER A 507 34.27 41.24 21.49
C SER A 507 35.17 42.06 22.41
N GLY A 508 34.72 43.25 22.82
CA GLY A 508 35.55 44.22 23.55
C GLY A 508 36.73 44.74 22.75
N GLN A 509 36.74 44.55 21.42
CA GLN A 509 37.74 45.04 20.49
C GLN A 509 37.34 46.40 19.90
N ASP A 510 38.31 47.25 19.67
CA ASP A 510 38.12 48.46 18.88
C ASP A 510 37.96 48.08 17.40
N LEU A 511 36.74 48.18 16.89
CA LEU A 511 36.39 47.76 15.54
C LEU A 511 36.24 48.97 14.62
N THR A 512 36.62 48.81 13.36
CA THR A 512 36.25 49.78 12.32
C THR A 512 34.75 49.75 12.05
N THR A 513 34.22 50.75 11.33
CA THR A 513 32.80 50.77 10.93
C THR A 513 32.39 49.45 10.24
N ALA A 514 33.22 48.94 9.33
CA ALA A 514 33.00 47.64 8.68
C ALA A 514 33.01 46.46 9.68
N GLY A 515 33.90 46.52 10.68
CA GLY A 515 33.98 45.51 11.75
C GLY A 515 32.72 45.48 12.63
N THR A 516 32.24 46.66 13.04
CA THR A 516 31.03 46.78 13.86
C THR A 516 29.80 46.19 13.18
N TYR A 517 29.56 46.50 11.90
CA TYR A 517 28.43 45.91 11.16
C TYR A 517 28.61 44.38 10.96
N THR A 518 29.86 43.92 10.73
CA THR A 518 30.15 42.48 10.62
C THR A 518 29.91 41.78 11.94
N GLU A 519 30.32 42.36 13.08
CA GLU A 519 30.08 41.77 14.40
C GLU A 519 28.55 41.74 14.70
N MET A 520 27.81 42.80 14.38
CA MET A 520 26.34 42.77 14.54
C MET A 520 25.68 41.67 13.72
N ALA A 521 26.09 41.52 12.47
CA ALA A 521 25.55 40.47 11.59
C ALA A 521 25.91 39.05 12.09
N SER A 522 27.16 38.84 12.54
CA SER A 522 27.60 37.54 13.08
C SER A 522 26.88 37.18 14.37
N ARG A 523 26.66 38.16 15.28
CA ARG A 523 25.89 37.97 16.53
C ARG A 523 24.45 37.57 16.28
N LEU A 524 23.87 37.90 15.14
CA LEU A 524 22.52 37.46 14.77
C LEU A 524 22.55 36.09 14.09
N ALA A 525 23.46 35.88 13.13
CA ALA A 525 23.47 34.71 12.27
C ALA A 525 24.07 33.45 12.96
N GLU A 526 25.20 33.59 13.65
CA GLU A 526 25.93 32.44 14.20
C GLU A 526 25.18 31.71 15.33
N PRO A 527 24.54 32.39 16.32
CA PRO A 527 23.72 31.73 17.33
C PRO A 527 22.47 31.06 16.75
N VAL A 528 21.85 31.65 15.72
CA VAL A 528 20.70 31.02 15.01
C VAL A 528 21.15 29.72 14.35
N LEU A 529 22.29 29.73 13.66
CA LEU A 529 22.84 28.52 13.03
C LEU A 529 23.26 27.48 14.06
N LEU A 530 23.84 27.89 15.20
CA LEU A 530 24.17 27.01 16.31
C LEU A 530 22.89 26.38 16.91
N GLY A 531 21.84 27.18 17.12
CA GLY A 531 20.54 26.73 17.58
C GLY A 531 19.91 25.69 16.65
N LEU A 532 19.98 25.92 15.33
CA LEU A 532 19.52 24.97 14.31
C LEU A 532 20.32 23.68 14.34
N ALA A 533 21.67 23.76 14.52
CA ALA A 533 22.53 22.59 14.66
C ALA A 533 22.19 21.79 15.92
N ALA A 534 22.02 22.47 17.06
CA ALA A 534 21.65 21.84 18.32
C ALA A 534 20.30 21.14 18.25
N LEU A 535 19.29 21.77 17.64
CA LEU A 535 17.98 21.17 17.41
C LEU A 535 18.07 19.93 16.54
N ALA A 536 18.89 19.98 15.48
CA ALA A 536 19.10 18.85 14.58
C ALA A 536 19.83 17.69 15.25
N ILE A 537 20.77 17.96 16.15
CA ILE A 537 21.46 16.96 16.98
C ILE A 537 20.49 16.36 17.98
N ARG A 538 19.73 17.20 18.71
CA ARG A 538 18.73 16.73 19.69
C ARG A 538 17.70 15.80 19.03
N GLY A 539 17.23 16.13 17.83
CA GLY A 539 16.32 15.29 17.06
C GLY A 539 16.93 13.93 16.68
N ARG A 540 18.27 13.80 16.61
CA ARG A 540 18.98 12.53 16.36
C ARG A 540 19.32 11.75 17.63
N VAL A 541 19.61 12.40 18.75
CA VAL A 541 20.00 11.75 20.01
C VAL A 541 18.79 11.17 20.74
N LYS A 542 17.59 11.73 20.55
CA LYS A 542 16.35 11.14 21.04
C LYS A 542 15.88 9.91 20.26
N ARG A 543 16.53 9.57 19.18
CA ARG A 543 16.31 8.40 18.31
C ARG A 543 17.29 7.29 18.71
#